data_5cf0d1cec762521bce44c8d31b213b47
#
_entry.id   5cf0d1cec762521bce44c8d31b213b47
#
_cell.length_a   1.000
_cell.length_b   1.000
_cell.length_c   1.000
_cell.angle_alpha   90.00
_cell.angle_beta   90.00
_cell.angle_gamma   90.00
#
_symmetry.space_group_name_H-M   'P 1'
#
loop_
_entity.id
_entity.type
_entity.pdbx_description
1 polymer ?
#
loop_
_entity_poly.entity_id
_entity_poly.type
_entity_poly.pdbx_seq_one_letter_code
_entity_poly.pdbx_strand_id
1 'polypeptide(L)'
;QLARKQKGVIKMNIRNVVTLFTFVFATVVSINTHAQDSRIYIDGRSAADANVPPYSGAVLIGDTLHLAGSIGLDENLEVPDDPADEARNVLNAVKRSVEAAGMTMDDLVSIQVFCSDVAHYQAFNDVYRTFFTQEYPARAFIGVGTLLFDARFEVQGIAVKR
;
A
#
# COMPACT_ATOMS: atom_id res chain seq x y z
N GLN A 1 -18.46 -86.82 -1.54
CA GLN A 1 -19.07 -85.83 -0.59
C GLN A 1 -18.53 -84.46 -0.87
N LEU A 2 -19.29 -83.60 -1.52
CA LEU A 2 -18.92 -82.22 -1.87
C LEU A 2 -19.35 -81.26 -0.76
N ALA A 3 -18.38 -80.58 -0.12
CA ALA A 3 -18.67 -79.57 0.83
C ALA A 3 -19.01 -78.24 0.09
N ARG A 4 -20.17 -77.72 0.28
CA ARG A 4 -20.73 -76.52 -0.31
C ARG A 4 -20.33 -75.33 0.54
N LYS A 5 -19.39 -74.47 0.01
CA LYS A 5 -18.90 -73.24 0.65
C LYS A 5 -19.97 -72.15 0.48
N GLN A 6 -20.66 -71.77 1.54
CA GLN A 6 -21.61 -70.62 1.51
C GLN A 6 -20.82 -69.33 1.48
N LYS A 7 -21.11 -68.49 0.48
CA LYS A 7 -20.67 -67.07 0.43
C LYS A 7 -21.65 -66.23 1.26
N GLY A 8 -21.17 -65.73 2.40
CA GLY A 8 -21.93 -64.74 3.18
C GLY A 8 -21.99 -63.40 2.45
N VAL A 9 -23.18 -63.00 2.04
CA VAL A 9 -23.43 -61.64 1.50
C VAL A 9 -23.69 -60.72 2.69
N ILE A 10 -22.74 -59.81 2.95
CA ILE A 10 -22.95 -58.76 3.95
C ILE A 10 -23.99 -57.78 3.39
N LYS A 11 -25.20 -57.82 3.91
CA LYS A 11 -26.24 -56.82 3.62
C LYS A 11 -25.90 -55.55 4.40
N MET A 12 -25.26 -54.60 3.74
CA MET A 12 -25.02 -53.26 4.30
C MET A 12 -26.33 -52.47 4.33
N ASN A 13 -26.73 -52.01 5.50
CA ASN A 13 -28.01 -51.36 5.72
C ASN A 13 -27.92 -49.91 5.22
N ILE A 14 -28.68 -49.57 4.20
CA ILE A 14 -28.72 -48.25 3.51
C ILE A 14 -28.90 -47.08 4.49
N ARG A 15 -29.58 -47.32 5.62
CA ARG A 15 -29.76 -46.28 6.65
C ARG A 15 -28.46 -45.79 7.28
N ASN A 16 -27.43 -46.64 7.41
CA ASN A 16 -26.14 -46.27 8.02
C ASN A 16 -25.25 -45.54 7.03
N VAL A 17 -25.42 -45.71 5.71
CA VAL A 17 -24.67 -45.00 4.69
C VAL A 17 -25.15 -43.55 4.57
N VAL A 18 -26.47 -43.32 4.69
CA VAL A 18 -27.04 -41.95 4.63
C VAL A 18 -26.62 -41.11 5.85
N THR A 19 -26.51 -41.73 7.03
CA THR A 19 -26.08 -41.02 8.25
C THR A 19 -24.61 -40.64 8.22
N LEU A 20 -23.75 -41.40 7.54
CA LEU A 20 -22.32 -41.07 7.40
C LEU A 20 -22.09 -39.92 6.39
N PHE A 21 -22.93 -39.84 5.34
CA PHE A 21 -22.83 -38.75 4.36
C PHE A 21 -23.36 -37.41 4.86
N THR A 22 -24.32 -37.41 5.79
CA THR A 22 -24.85 -36.15 6.36
C THR A 22 -23.92 -35.51 7.37
N PHE A 23 -22.94 -36.24 7.95
CA PHE A 23 -22.00 -35.68 8.93
C PHE A 23 -20.75 -35.03 8.30
N VAL A 24 -20.43 -35.37 7.04
CA VAL A 24 -19.28 -34.79 6.33
C VAL A 24 -19.62 -33.43 5.68
N PHE A 25 -20.92 -33.11 5.52
CA PHE A 25 -21.33 -31.85 4.87
C PHE A 25 -21.51 -30.67 5.84
N ALA A 26 -21.36 -30.88 7.15
CA ALA A 26 -21.66 -29.86 8.17
C ALA A 26 -20.41 -29.07 8.66
N THR A 27 -19.24 -29.26 8.06
CA THR A 27 -18.01 -28.55 8.46
C THR A 27 -17.38 -27.72 7.34
N VAL A 28 -18.19 -27.19 6.42
CA VAL A 28 -17.78 -25.98 5.71
C VAL A 28 -18.04 -24.81 6.66
N VAL A 29 -17.18 -24.66 7.66
CA VAL A 29 -17.08 -23.41 8.40
C VAL A 29 -16.72 -22.35 7.38
N SER A 30 -17.71 -21.55 6.98
CA SER A 30 -17.46 -20.29 6.31
C SER A 30 -16.60 -19.46 7.25
N ILE A 31 -15.28 -19.49 7.07
CA ILE A 31 -14.39 -18.52 7.66
C ILE A 31 -14.75 -17.22 6.94
N ASN A 32 -15.76 -16.52 7.43
CA ASN A 32 -15.91 -15.11 7.16
C ASN A 32 -14.73 -14.42 7.83
N THR A 33 -13.58 -14.40 7.17
CA THR A 33 -12.56 -13.43 7.45
C THR A 33 -13.18 -12.08 7.10
N HIS A 34 -13.85 -11.47 8.07
CA HIS A 34 -13.99 -10.03 8.03
C HIS A 34 -12.54 -9.53 8.05
N ALA A 35 -12.03 -9.16 6.89
CA ALA A 35 -10.87 -8.29 6.82
C ALA A 35 -11.31 -7.05 7.60
N GLN A 36 -10.91 -6.98 8.87
CA GLN A 36 -11.10 -5.78 9.66
C GLN A 36 -10.32 -4.71 8.91
N ASP A 37 -11.04 -3.75 8.36
CA ASP A 37 -10.49 -2.61 7.61
C ASP A 37 -9.68 -1.75 8.59
N SER A 38 -8.55 -2.29 9.04
CA SER A 38 -7.67 -1.64 10.01
C SER A 38 -6.83 -0.62 9.25
N ARG A 39 -7.26 0.63 9.31
CA ARG A 39 -6.49 1.75 8.80
C ARG A 39 -5.38 2.08 9.77
N ILE A 40 -4.16 2.14 9.27
CA ILE A 40 -3.00 2.63 10.03
C ILE A 40 -2.64 4.00 9.46
N TYR A 41 -2.63 4.99 10.33
CA TYR A 41 -2.30 6.37 9.96
C TYR A 41 -0.84 6.63 10.29
N ILE A 42 -0.04 6.94 9.29
CA ILE A 42 1.35 7.39 9.42
C ILE A 42 1.32 8.92 9.63
N ASP A 43 2.03 9.39 10.64
CA ASP A 43 1.93 10.79 11.11
C ASP A 43 0.46 11.22 11.26
N GLY A 44 -0.34 10.31 11.85
CA GLY A 44 -1.76 10.53 12.06
C GLY A 44 -2.02 11.69 13.02
N ARG A 45 -2.98 12.55 12.66
CA ARG A 45 -3.38 13.69 13.45
C ARG A 45 -4.86 13.59 13.77
N SER A 46 -5.23 14.00 15.00
CA SER A 46 -6.63 13.97 15.42
C SER A 46 -7.39 15.14 14.83
N ALA A 47 -8.54 14.87 14.21
CA ALA A 47 -9.45 15.92 13.75
C ALA A 47 -10.03 16.78 14.89
N ALA A 48 -9.87 16.34 16.15
CA ALA A 48 -10.27 17.13 17.32
C ALA A 48 -9.22 18.17 17.73
N ASP A 49 -7.97 18.09 17.20
CA ASP A 49 -6.91 19.05 17.49
C ASP A 49 -6.83 20.08 16.35
N ALA A 50 -7.29 21.28 16.63
CA ALA A 50 -7.27 22.38 15.67
C ALA A 50 -5.86 22.99 15.41
N ASN A 51 -4.85 22.59 16.20
CA ASN A 51 -3.49 23.15 16.10
C ASN A 51 -2.57 22.31 15.20
N VAL A 52 -3.07 21.20 14.65
CA VAL A 52 -2.29 20.35 13.73
C VAL A 52 -2.82 20.49 12.30
N PRO A 53 -1.99 20.26 11.27
CA PRO A 53 -2.46 20.21 9.90
C PRO A 53 -3.59 19.18 9.72
N PRO A 54 -4.63 19.48 8.92
CA PRO A 54 -5.85 18.65 8.81
C PRO A 54 -5.68 17.45 7.87
N TYR A 55 -4.52 16.75 7.93
CA TYR A 55 -4.22 15.57 7.14
C TYR A 55 -3.22 14.66 7.86
N SER A 56 -3.20 13.38 7.51
CA SER A 56 -2.17 12.42 7.90
C SER A 56 -1.09 12.33 6.83
N GLY A 57 0.14 12.00 7.19
CA GLY A 57 1.25 11.83 6.24
C GLY A 57 1.01 10.70 5.24
N ALA A 58 0.41 9.59 5.71
CA ALA A 58 -0.08 8.52 4.85
C ALA A 58 -1.15 7.69 5.58
N VAL A 59 -1.89 6.87 4.81
CA VAL A 59 -2.87 5.91 5.32
C VAL A 59 -2.63 4.54 4.69
N LEU A 60 -2.32 3.54 5.52
CA LEU A 60 -2.20 2.15 5.11
C LEU A 60 -3.55 1.43 5.32
N ILE A 61 -4.04 0.77 4.27
CA ILE A 61 -5.27 -0.04 4.27
C ILE A 61 -4.93 -1.41 3.67
N GLY A 62 -4.94 -2.45 4.49
CA GLY A 62 -4.43 -3.75 4.05
C GLY A 62 -2.97 -3.62 3.60
N ASP A 63 -2.68 -3.98 2.36
CA ASP A 63 -1.34 -3.88 1.76
C ASP A 63 -1.10 -2.59 0.95
N THR A 64 -2.08 -1.67 0.92
CA THR A 64 -2.03 -0.44 0.11
C THR A 64 -1.79 0.78 0.98
N LEU A 65 -0.70 1.51 0.72
CA LEU A 65 -0.35 2.77 1.35
C LEU A 65 -0.70 3.94 0.43
N HIS A 66 -1.53 4.85 0.91
CA HIS A 66 -1.85 6.12 0.28
C HIS A 66 -1.03 7.23 0.91
N LEU A 67 -0.14 7.84 0.15
CA LEU A 67 0.72 8.93 0.59
C LEU A 67 0.02 10.27 0.38
N ALA A 68 0.12 11.15 1.37
CA ALA A 68 -0.25 12.56 1.20
C ALA A 68 0.78 13.29 0.33
N GLY A 69 0.45 14.48 -0.13
CA GLY A 69 1.40 15.38 -0.77
C GLY A 69 2.55 15.75 0.19
N SER A 70 3.76 15.64 -0.30
CA SER A 70 4.99 16.01 0.42
C SER A 70 5.72 17.10 -0.34
N ILE A 71 6.28 18.07 0.39
CA ILE A 71 7.09 19.17 -0.14
C ILE A 71 8.53 19.02 0.36
N GLY A 72 9.50 19.47 -0.43
CA GLY A 72 10.92 19.26 -0.20
C GLY A 72 11.61 20.34 0.64
N LEU A 73 11.01 20.73 1.78
CA LEU A 73 11.63 21.71 2.68
C LEU A 73 12.91 21.16 3.34
N ASP A 74 13.82 22.04 3.68
CA ASP A 74 15.02 21.74 4.44
C ASP A 74 14.75 21.67 5.97
N GLU A 75 15.79 21.56 6.78
CA GLU A 75 15.71 21.51 8.25
C GLU A 75 15.21 22.81 8.88
N ASN A 76 15.30 23.94 8.17
CA ASN A 76 14.80 25.25 8.59
C ASN A 76 13.36 25.49 8.12
N LEU A 77 12.73 24.51 7.47
CA LEU A 77 11.41 24.60 6.81
C LEU A 77 11.41 25.59 5.63
N GLU A 78 12.53 25.75 4.96
CA GLU A 78 12.69 26.57 3.78
C GLU A 78 12.86 25.71 2.51
N VAL A 79 12.50 26.28 1.36
CA VAL A 79 12.73 25.64 0.06
C VAL A 79 14.21 25.84 -0.32
N PRO A 80 14.97 24.75 -0.59
CA PRO A 80 16.36 24.88 -1.05
C PRO A 80 16.48 25.71 -2.33
N ASP A 81 17.58 26.43 -2.48
CA ASP A 81 17.86 27.20 -3.71
C ASP A 81 18.04 26.30 -4.93
N ASP A 82 18.72 25.14 -4.75
CA ASP A 82 18.92 24.14 -5.82
C ASP A 82 17.69 23.24 -5.99
N PRO A 83 17.07 23.19 -7.17
CA PRO A 83 15.97 22.27 -7.47
C PRO A 83 16.31 20.78 -7.24
N ALA A 84 17.58 20.38 -7.40
CA ALA A 84 17.99 19.01 -7.13
C ALA A 84 17.98 18.67 -5.64
N ASP A 85 18.35 19.62 -4.77
CA ASP A 85 18.28 19.43 -3.32
C ASP A 85 16.83 19.39 -2.83
N GLU A 86 15.97 20.26 -3.36
CA GLU A 86 14.53 20.18 -3.10
C GLU A 86 13.93 18.84 -3.55
N ALA A 87 14.28 18.38 -4.77
CA ALA A 87 13.85 17.08 -5.27
C ALA A 87 14.31 15.94 -4.35
N ARG A 88 15.54 16.01 -3.82
CA ARG A 88 16.06 15.02 -2.87
C ARG A 88 15.30 15.06 -1.55
N ASN A 89 14.98 16.25 -1.05
CA ASN A 89 14.24 16.41 0.19
C ASN A 89 12.82 15.86 0.09
N VAL A 90 12.08 16.17 -0.97
CA VAL A 90 10.72 15.66 -1.15
C VAL A 90 10.70 14.15 -1.34
N LEU A 91 11.65 13.57 -2.07
CA LEU A 91 11.75 12.11 -2.25
C LEU A 91 12.18 11.41 -0.96
N ASN A 92 13.02 12.02 -0.14
CA ASN A 92 13.33 11.53 1.20
C ASN A 92 12.10 11.60 2.13
N ALA A 93 11.24 12.60 2.00
CA ALA A 93 9.99 12.66 2.76
C ALA A 93 9.04 11.51 2.36
N VAL A 94 8.87 11.26 1.06
CA VAL A 94 8.14 10.09 0.55
C VAL A 94 8.73 8.80 1.08
N LYS A 95 10.06 8.64 1.00
CA LYS A 95 10.78 7.45 1.49
C LYS A 95 10.50 7.19 2.98
N ARG A 96 10.59 8.22 3.83
CA ARG A 96 10.28 8.07 5.26
C ARG A 96 8.86 7.55 5.50
N SER A 97 7.88 8.06 4.76
CA SER A 97 6.49 7.62 4.89
C SER A 97 6.29 6.17 4.46
N VAL A 98 6.96 5.74 3.39
CA VAL A 98 6.93 4.36 2.90
C VAL A 98 7.60 3.41 3.91
N GLU A 99 8.77 3.79 4.42
CA GLU A 99 9.52 3.01 5.42
C GLU A 99 8.77 2.90 6.76
N ALA A 100 8.06 3.95 7.18
CA ALA A 100 7.21 3.92 8.38
C ALA A 100 6.05 2.93 8.26
N ALA A 101 5.63 2.59 7.03
CA ALA A 101 4.65 1.55 6.74
C ALA A 101 5.29 0.14 6.57
N GLY A 102 6.61 0.01 6.76
CA GLY A 102 7.36 -1.23 6.57
C GLY A 102 7.52 -1.63 5.09
N MET A 103 7.55 -0.66 4.20
CA MET A 103 7.74 -0.77 2.75
C MET A 103 9.04 -0.11 2.31
N THR A 104 9.34 -0.14 1.02
CA THR A 104 10.47 0.50 0.38
C THR A 104 10.03 1.38 -0.79
N MET A 105 10.90 2.20 -1.35
CA MET A 105 10.61 2.99 -2.55
C MET A 105 10.23 2.10 -3.75
N ASP A 106 10.75 0.87 -3.82
CA ASP A 106 10.43 -0.09 -4.88
C ASP A 106 9.02 -0.71 -4.76
N ASP A 107 8.31 -0.46 -3.65
CA ASP A 107 6.91 -0.85 -3.46
C ASP A 107 5.93 0.21 -4.00
N LEU A 108 6.43 1.39 -4.41
CA LEU A 108 5.61 2.40 -5.07
C LEU A 108 5.11 1.89 -6.42
N VAL A 109 3.80 1.97 -6.64
CA VAL A 109 3.16 1.58 -7.91
C VAL A 109 2.67 2.77 -8.72
N SER A 110 2.44 3.91 -8.06
CA SER A 110 2.02 5.15 -8.71
C SER A 110 2.58 6.36 -8.00
N ILE A 111 3.07 7.33 -8.77
CA ILE A 111 3.56 8.63 -8.28
C ILE A 111 2.99 9.76 -9.13
N GLN A 112 2.57 10.82 -8.48
CA GLN A 112 2.24 12.10 -9.11
C GLN A 112 3.21 13.15 -8.58
N VAL A 113 3.86 13.84 -9.51
CA VAL A 113 4.76 14.97 -9.24
C VAL A 113 4.08 16.22 -9.78
N PHE A 114 3.74 17.14 -8.88
CA PHE A 114 3.29 18.47 -9.22
C PHE A 114 4.50 19.39 -9.24
N CYS A 115 4.63 20.19 -10.29
CA CYS A 115 5.79 21.04 -10.49
C CYS A 115 5.35 22.44 -10.89
N SER A 116 5.83 23.47 -10.16
CA SER A 116 5.45 24.87 -10.44
C SER A 116 6.05 25.40 -11.75
N ASP A 117 7.21 24.86 -12.17
CA ASP A 117 7.83 25.14 -13.46
C ASP A 117 8.45 23.86 -14.06
N VAL A 118 7.90 23.39 -15.18
CA VAL A 118 8.38 22.18 -15.86
C VAL A 118 9.81 22.28 -16.40
N ALA A 119 10.42 23.46 -16.41
CA ALA A 119 11.85 23.61 -16.67
C ALA A 119 12.71 22.82 -15.68
N HIS A 120 12.21 22.54 -14.48
CA HIS A 120 12.89 21.73 -13.46
C HIS A 120 12.76 20.21 -13.67
N TYR A 121 12.09 19.75 -14.73
CA TYR A 121 11.86 18.33 -15.03
C TYR A 121 13.15 17.49 -15.01
N GLN A 122 14.23 17.99 -15.64
CA GLN A 122 15.48 17.23 -15.72
C GLN A 122 16.16 17.12 -14.35
N ALA A 123 16.25 18.23 -13.60
CA ALA A 123 16.84 18.26 -12.26
C ALA A 123 16.11 17.26 -11.31
N PHE A 124 14.79 17.23 -11.36
CA PHE A 124 14.01 16.25 -10.62
C PHE A 124 14.33 14.80 -11.04
N ASN A 125 14.36 14.53 -12.34
CA ASN A 125 14.60 13.18 -12.86
C ASN A 125 15.96 12.61 -12.48
N ASP A 126 17.01 13.45 -12.49
CA ASP A 126 18.37 13.01 -12.16
C ASP A 126 18.43 12.52 -10.71
N VAL A 127 17.74 13.19 -9.80
CA VAL A 127 17.61 12.77 -8.40
C VAL A 127 16.65 11.55 -8.28
N TYR A 128 15.50 11.60 -8.93
CA TYR A 128 14.48 10.56 -8.86
C TYR A 128 15.03 9.16 -9.18
N ARG A 129 15.88 9.06 -10.21
CA ARG A 129 16.52 7.80 -10.63
C ARG A 129 17.31 7.14 -9.51
N THR A 130 17.83 7.89 -8.57
CA THR A 130 18.69 7.37 -7.49
C THR A 130 17.92 6.70 -6.35
N PHE A 131 16.58 6.83 -6.34
CA PHE A 131 15.72 6.29 -5.29
C PHE A 131 15.17 4.89 -5.55
N PHE A 132 15.34 4.34 -6.74
CA PHE A 132 14.80 3.05 -7.14
C PHE A 132 15.91 2.08 -7.51
N THR A 133 15.73 0.81 -7.15
CA THR A 133 16.65 -0.29 -7.46
C THR A 133 16.03 -1.32 -8.39
N GLN A 134 14.71 -1.23 -8.63
CA GLN A 134 13.92 -2.08 -9.50
C GLN A 134 13.24 -1.23 -10.60
N GLU A 135 12.13 -1.70 -11.16
CA GLU A 135 11.33 -0.97 -12.12
C GLU A 135 10.72 0.29 -11.51
N TYR A 136 10.64 1.35 -12.32
CA TYR A 136 9.99 2.58 -11.89
C TYR A 136 8.48 2.41 -11.77
N PRO A 137 7.83 3.06 -10.78
CA PRO A 137 6.37 3.13 -10.70
C PRO A 137 5.78 3.90 -11.90
N ALA A 138 4.50 3.67 -12.18
CA ALA A 138 3.76 4.55 -13.07
C ALA A 138 3.82 5.99 -12.55
N ARG A 139 4.12 6.97 -13.42
CA ARG A 139 4.31 8.35 -13.00
C ARG A 139 3.61 9.35 -13.91
N ALA A 140 2.93 10.34 -13.31
CA ALA A 140 2.58 11.59 -13.96
C ALA A 140 3.51 12.71 -13.45
N PHE A 141 3.99 13.57 -14.35
CA PHE A 141 4.70 14.80 -14.01
C PHE A 141 3.87 15.97 -14.57
N ILE A 142 3.36 16.81 -13.67
CA ILE A 142 2.26 17.74 -13.98
C ILE A 142 2.72 19.16 -13.67
N GLY A 143 2.70 20.03 -14.70
CA GLY A 143 2.87 21.46 -14.49
C GLY A 143 1.63 22.04 -13.80
N VAL A 144 1.83 22.78 -12.71
CA VAL A 144 0.78 23.41 -11.91
C VAL A 144 1.13 24.89 -11.66
N GLY A 145 0.24 25.61 -10.97
CA GLY A 145 0.53 26.93 -10.45
C GLY A 145 1.43 26.88 -9.22
N THR A 146 1.41 27.96 -8.43
CA THR A 146 2.18 28.08 -7.18
C THR A 146 1.82 26.97 -6.19
N LEU A 147 2.82 26.30 -5.67
CA LEU A 147 2.72 25.34 -4.57
C LEU A 147 2.88 26.05 -3.21
N LEU A 148 2.54 25.35 -2.13
CA LEU A 148 2.74 25.89 -0.78
C LEU A 148 4.24 26.16 -0.55
N PHE A 149 4.55 27.20 0.21
CA PHE A 149 5.91 27.68 0.53
C PHE A 149 6.74 28.10 -0.70
N ASP A 150 6.08 28.42 -1.83
CA ASP A 150 6.71 28.66 -3.13
C ASP A 150 7.60 27.50 -3.59
N ALA A 151 7.27 26.27 -3.17
CA ALA A 151 7.97 25.07 -3.56
C ALA A 151 7.89 24.82 -5.07
N ARG A 152 8.93 24.16 -5.59
CA ARG A 152 8.96 23.70 -6.99
C ARG A 152 8.26 22.36 -7.18
N PHE A 153 8.32 21.51 -6.14
CA PHE A 153 7.81 20.14 -6.23
C PHE A 153 6.93 19.76 -5.05
N GLU A 154 5.81 19.12 -5.39
CA GLU A 154 5.02 18.34 -4.44
C GLU A 154 4.84 16.94 -5.00
N VAL A 155 4.99 15.92 -4.16
CA VAL A 155 4.93 14.52 -4.57
C VAL A 155 3.94 13.76 -3.70
N GLN A 156 3.02 13.05 -4.34
CA GLN A 156 2.15 12.06 -3.69
C GLN A 156 2.19 10.73 -4.44
N GLY A 157 1.69 9.65 -3.83
CA GLY A 157 1.73 8.35 -4.48
C GLY A 157 0.97 7.26 -3.77
N ILE A 158 1.05 6.07 -4.36
CA ILE A 158 0.49 4.83 -3.81
C ILE A 158 1.59 3.78 -3.82
N ALA A 159 1.78 3.09 -2.70
CA ALA A 159 2.61 1.91 -2.59
C ALA A 159 1.76 0.68 -2.27
N VAL A 160 2.18 -0.49 -2.75
CA VAL A 160 1.54 -1.77 -2.47
C VAL A 160 2.61 -2.74 -1.98
N LYS A 161 2.39 -3.31 -0.79
CA LYS A 161 3.31 -4.24 -0.17
C LYS A 161 3.48 -5.50 -1.03
N ARG A 162 4.72 -5.93 -1.23
CA ARG A 162 5.08 -7.18 -1.93
C ARG A 162 4.98 -8.37 -1.02
#